data_3b1b723b267def7cffcb7b5d9055adef
#
_entry.id   3b1b723b267def7cffcb7b5d9055adef
#
_cell.length_a   1.000
_cell.length_b   1.000
_cell.length_c   1.000
_cell.angle_alpha   90.00
_cell.angle_beta   90.00
_cell.angle_gamma   90.00
#
_symmetry.space_group_name_H-M   'P 1'
#
loop_
_entity.id
_entity.type
_entity.pdbx_description
1 polymer ?
#
loop_
_entity_poly.entity_id
_entity_poly.type
_entity_poly.pdbx_seq_one_letter_code
_entity_poly.pdbx_strand_id
1 'polypeptide(L)'
;MKDHIEELLIQALLHLIREGVLGADCNITPKLERTRTYEHGEFASNIAMVLAKRVGMPPRELAQIIIDKLPRSRQVKLAEIAGAGFINFHMDQVALTTVVQDILYHG
;
A
#
# COMPACT_ATOMS: atom_id res chain seq x y z
N MET A 1 -12.84 1.33 -0.50
CA MET A 1 -11.50 1.76 -0.92
C MET A 1 -10.39 1.14 -0.07
N LYS A 2 -10.62 1.05 1.22
CA LYS A 2 -9.68 0.42 2.11
C LYS A 2 -9.38 -1.03 1.71
N ASP A 3 -10.41 -1.78 1.35
CA ASP A 3 -10.25 -3.17 0.94
C ASP A 3 -9.40 -3.29 -0.32
N HIS A 4 -9.53 -2.34 -1.23
CA HIS A 4 -8.74 -2.34 -2.44
C HIS A 4 -7.24 -2.18 -2.13
N ILE A 5 -6.92 -1.28 -1.21
CA ILE A 5 -5.52 -1.06 -0.82
C ILE A 5 -4.98 -2.28 -0.09
N GLU A 6 -5.79 -2.89 0.76
CA GLU A 6 -5.38 -4.11 1.45
C GLU A 6 -5.04 -5.20 0.44
N GLU A 7 -5.85 -5.32 -0.62
CA GLU A 7 -5.59 -6.29 -1.66
C GLU A 7 -4.27 -6.02 -2.38
N LEU A 8 -3.99 -4.74 -2.67
CA LEU A 8 -2.72 -4.38 -3.28
C LEU A 8 -1.53 -4.78 -2.41
N LEU A 9 -1.65 -4.55 -1.10
CA LEU A 9 -0.60 -4.93 -0.18
C LEU A 9 -0.43 -6.44 -0.11
N ILE A 10 -1.54 -7.19 -0.10
CA ILE A 10 -1.47 -8.64 -0.10
C ILE A 10 -0.75 -9.15 -1.33
N GLN A 11 -1.06 -8.59 -2.49
CA GLN A 11 -0.39 -8.97 -3.73
C GLN A 11 1.11 -8.71 -3.65
N ALA A 12 1.50 -7.54 -3.11
CA ALA A 12 2.90 -7.22 -2.97
C ALA A 12 3.62 -8.20 -2.04
N LEU A 13 2.99 -8.54 -0.92
CA LEU A 13 3.59 -9.47 0.03
C LEU A 13 3.74 -10.85 -0.56
N LEU A 14 2.73 -11.33 -1.29
CA LEU A 14 2.82 -12.63 -1.95
C LEU A 14 3.95 -12.66 -2.97
N HIS A 15 4.11 -11.58 -3.69
CA HIS A 15 5.19 -11.47 -4.67
C HIS A 15 6.56 -11.58 -3.99
N LEU A 16 6.72 -10.89 -2.87
CA LEU A 16 7.98 -10.90 -2.14
C LEU A 16 8.25 -12.26 -1.49
N ILE A 17 7.20 -12.96 -1.07
CA ILE A 17 7.36 -14.31 -0.55
C ILE A 17 7.85 -15.24 -1.65
N ARG A 18 7.31 -15.11 -2.84
CA ARG A 18 7.74 -15.92 -3.99
C ARG A 18 9.19 -15.65 -4.36
N GLU A 19 9.62 -14.41 -4.21
CA GLU A 19 10.98 -14.03 -4.54
C GLU A 19 11.98 -14.39 -3.46
N GLY A 20 11.51 -14.83 -2.31
CA GLY A 20 12.38 -15.17 -1.21
C GLY A 20 12.83 -14.01 -0.36
N VAL A 21 12.29 -12.83 -0.61
CA VAL A 21 12.60 -11.65 0.21
C VAL A 21 11.94 -11.77 1.58
N LEU A 22 10.71 -12.28 1.59
CA LEU A 22 9.97 -12.53 2.82
C LEU A 22 9.75 -14.03 2.99
N GLY A 23 9.72 -14.48 4.24
CA GLY A 23 9.40 -15.87 4.54
C GLY A 23 7.90 -16.13 4.43
N ALA A 24 7.54 -17.40 4.36
CA ALA A 24 6.14 -17.78 4.26
C ALA A 24 5.33 -17.33 5.48
N ASP A 25 5.98 -17.16 6.63
CA ASP A 25 5.33 -16.69 7.84
C ASP A 25 5.00 -15.21 7.79
N CYS A 26 5.42 -14.51 6.74
CA CYS A 26 5.09 -13.11 6.54
C CYS A 26 3.78 -12.91 5.80
N ASN A 27 3.06 -13.97 5.53
CA ASN A 27 1.77 -13.90 4.87
C ASN A 27 0.68 -13.53 5.90
N ILE A 28 0.66 -12.28 6.29
CA ILE A 28 -0.33 -11.77 7.25
C ILE A 28 -1.18 -10.74 6.56
N THR A 29 -2.35 -10.48 7.13
CA THR A 29 -3.28 -9.50 6.57
C THR A 29 -2.83 -8.09 6.95
N PRO A 30 -2.53 -7.24 5.98
CA PRO A 30 -2.16 -5.86 6.28
C PRO A 30 -3.36 -5.11 6.85
N LYS A 31 -3.10 -4.21 7.78
CA LYS A 31 -4.15 -3.37 8.32
C LYS A 31 -3.93 -1.94 7.86
N LEU A 32 -5.02 -1.26 7.59
CA LEU A 32 -5.01 0.13 7.18
C LEU A 32 -5.74 0.98 8.19
N GLU A 33 -5.23 2.18 8.38
CA GLU A 33 -5.90 3.17 9.21
C GLU A 33 -6.08 4.43 8.40
N ARG A 34 -7.15 5.16 8.66
CA ARG A 34 -7.34 6.46 8.03
C ARG A 34 -6.42 7.47 8.68
N THR A 35 -5.79 8.29 7.85
CA THR A 35 -4.98 9.37 8.38
C THR A 35 -5.89 10.54 8.73
N ARG A 36 -5.37 11.44 9.58
CA ARG A 36 -6.15 12.60 10.01
C ARG A 36 -5.98 13.80 9.12
N THR A 37 -4.92 13.83 8.32
CA THR A 37 -4.65 14.98 7.47
C THR A 37 -4.33 14.49 6.07
N TYR A 38 -4.65 15.33 5.10
CA TYR A 38 -4.37 15.01 3.71
C TYR A 38 -2.88 14.98 3.40
N GLU A 39 -2.08 15.65 4.22
CA GLU A 39 -0.64 15.66 4.02
C GLU A 39 -0.04 14.27 4.13
N HIS A 40 -0.68 13.41 4.92
CA HIS A 40 -0.21 12.04 5.12
C HIS A 40 -0.95 11.04 4.24
N GLY A 41 -1.73 11.53 3.26
CA GLY A 41 -2.55 10.67 2.43
C GLY A 41 -3.86 10.36 3.13
N GLU A 42 -4.60 9.40 2.60
CA GLU A 42 -5.89 9.04 3.16
C GLU A 42 -5.84 7.79 4.01
N PHE A 43 -4.88 6.92 3.73
CA PHE A 43 -4.71 5.66 4.47
C PHE A 43 -3.25 5.42 4.77
N ALA A 44 -2.99 4.75 5.87
CA ALA A 44 -1.63 4.38 6.26
C ALA A 44 -1.61 2.95 6.77
N SER A 45 -0.50 2.25 6.52
CA SER A 45 -0.32 0.89 7.00
C SER A 45 1.02 0.77 7.70
N ASN A 46 1.04 0.01 8.80
CA ASN A 46 2.28 -0.28 9.52
C ASN A 46 2.84 -1.66 9.16
N ILE A 47 2.38 -2.24 8.03
CA ILE A 47 2.76 -3.60 7.69
C ILE A 47 4.29 -3.78 7.57
N ALA A 48 4.97 -2.78 7.04
CA ALA A 48 6.42 -2.86 6.90
C ALA A 48 7.10 -2.90 8.27
N MET A 49 6.58 -2.13 9.23
CA MET A 49 7.15 -2.13 10.57
C MET A 49 6.95 -3.47 11.27
N VAL A 50 5.78 -4.07 11.07
CA VAL A 50 5.47 -5.36 11.65
C VAL A 50 6.37 -6.45 11.07
N LEU A 51 6.50 -6.49 9.75
CA LEU A 51 7.27 -7.53 9.09
C LEU A 51 8.78 -7.32 9.22
N ALA A 52 9.22 -6.08 9.36
CA ALA A 52 10.64 -5.79 9.50
C ALA A 52 11.24 -6.52 10.71
N LYS A 53 10.46 -6.63 11.76
CA LYS A 53 10.92 -7.33 12.97
C LYS A 53 11.13 -8.82 12.70
N ARG A 54 10.34 -9.39 11.80
CA ARG A 54 10.42 -10.81 11.49
C ARG A 54 11.61 -11.12 10.61
N VAL A 55 11.95 -10.20 9.69
CA VAL A 55 13.02 -10.47 8.73
C VAL A 55 14.33 -9.79 9.08
N GLY A 56 14.35 -8.99 10.15
CA GLY A 56 15.57 -8.33 10.59
C GLY A 56 16.04 -7.22 9.66
N MET A 57 15.12 -6.49 9.07
CA MET A 57 15.41 -5.43 8.10
C MET A 57 14.89 -4.10 8.63
N PRO A 58 15.54 -2.98 8.30
CA PRO A 58 14.99 -1.68 8.69
C PRO A 58 13.59 -1.48 8.11
N PRO A 59 12.64 -0.98 8.91
CA PRO A 59 11.25 -0.83 8.43
C PRO A 59 11.13 0.05 7.19
N ARG A 60 11.88 1.13 7.12
CA ARG A 60 11.79 2.02 5.96
C ARG A 60 12.31 1.35 4.69
N GLU A 61 13.32 0.53 4.82
CA GLU A 61 13.85 -0.20 3.70
C GLU A 61 12.82 -1.23 3.20
N LEU A 62 12.22 -1.95 4.14
CA LEU A 62 11.19 -2.92 3.76
C LEU A 62 9.97 -2.23 3.17
N ALA A 63 9.61 -1.05 3.69
CA ALA A 63 8.50 -0.29 3.15
C ALA A 63 8.75 0.06 1.68
N GLN A 64 9.96 0.47 1.35
CA GLN A 64 10.29 0.79 -0.03
C GLN A 64 10.18 -0.45 -0.93
N ILE A 65 10.65 -1.58 -0.44
CA ILE A 65 10.57 -2.83 -1.19
C ILE A 65 9.10 -3.19 -1.45
N ILE A 66 8.26 -3.04 -0.44
CA ILE A 66 6.83 -3.33 -0.59
C ILE A 66 6.20 -2.39 -1.62
N ILE A 67 6.51 -1.10 -1.52
CA ILE A 67 5.97 -0.12 -2.45
C ILE A 67 6.37 -0.46 -3.89
N ASP A 68 7.60 -0.88 -4.10
CA ASP A 68 8.09 -1.22 -5.43
C ASP A 68 7.36 -2.43 -6.01
N LYS A 69 6.77 -3.26 -5.18
CA LYS A 69 6.07 -4.45 -5.63
C LYS A 69 4.56 -4.29 -5.68
N LEU A 70 4.04 -3.13 -5.30
CA LEU A 70 2.60 -2.90 -5.37
C LEU A 70 2.13 -2.92 -6.82
N PRO A 71 0.99 -3.59 -7.09
CA PRO A 71 0.41 -3.52 -8.43
C PRO A 71 -0.03 -2.10 -8.74
N ARG A 72 -0.06 -1.77 -10.00
CA ARG A 72 -0.54 -0.48 -10.43
C ARG A 72 -2.04 -0.37 -10.18
N SER A 73 -2.47 0.81 -9.79
CA SER A 73 -3.87 1.06 -9.52
C SER A 73 -4.20 2.49 -9.93
N ARG A 74 -5.35 2.65 -10.59
CA ARG A 74 -5.84 3.98 -10.94
C ARG A 74 -6.32 4.74 -9.72
N GLN A 75 -6.65 4.02 -8.66
CA GLN A 75 -7.23 4.62 -7.48
C GLN A 75 -6.17 5.11 -6.50
N VAL A 76 -4.96 4.63 -6.63
CA VAL A 76 -3.85 5.05 -5.77
C VAL A 76 -2.92 5.94 -6.56
N LYS A 77 -2.86 7.20 -6.17
CA LYS A 77 -2.00 8.16 -6.82
C LYS A 77 -0.55 7.95 -6.44
N LEU A 78 -0.32 7.68 -5.17
CA LEU A 78 1.03 7.64 -4.64
C LEU A 78 1.06 6.83 -3.35
N ALA A 79 2.09 6.02 -3.18
CA ALA A 79 2.39 5.37 -1.91
C ALA A 79 3.77 5.87 -1.48
N GLU A 80 3.90 6.32 -0.24
CA GLU A 80 5.16 6.88 0.24
C GLU A 80 5.45 6.42 1.64
N ILE A 81 6.72 6.51 2.02
CA ILE A 81 7.16 6.11 3.35
C ILE A 81 7.06 7.30 4.28
N ALA A 82 6.52 7.08 5.47
CA ALA A 82 6.41 8.13 6.48
C ALA A 82 6.87 7.61 7.82
N GLY A 83 7.44 8.48 8.62
CA GLY A 83 7.87 8.15 9.96
C GLY A 83 8.86 6.99 10.00
N ALA A 84 8.65 6.06 10.89
CA ALA A 84 9.56 4.95 11.12
C ALA A 84 9.40 3.82 10.09
N GLY A 85 8.45 3.93 9.21
CA GLY A 85 8.23 2.88 8.21
C GLY A 85 6.76 2.69 7.87
N PHE A 86 5.93 3.69 8.14
CA PHE A 86 4.55 3.67 7.68
C PHE A 86 4.51 3.84 6.17
N ILE A 87 3.57 3.17 5.54
CA ILE A 87 3.29 3.38 4.12
C ILE A 87 2.01 4.18 4.03
N ASN A 88 2.10 5.40 3.51
CA ASN A 88 0.95 6.27 3.36
C ASN A 88 0.47 6.21 1.92
N PHE A 89 -0.84 6.09 1.76
CA PHE A 89 -1.46 5.99 0.44
C PHE A 89 -2.26 7.25 0.16
N HIS A 90 -1.92 7.90 -0.95
CA HIS A 90 -2.65 9.05 -1.44
C HIS A 90 -3.55 8.58 -2.57
N MET A 91 -4.84 8.80 -2.41
CA MET A 91 -5.81 8.34 -3.39
C MET A 91 -5.92 9.34 -4.53
N ASP A 92 -6.24 8.82 -5.71
CA ASP A 92 -6.39 9.65 -6.89
C ASP A 92 -7.81 10.19 -6.92
N GLN A 93 -7.94 11.48 -6.71
CA GLN A 93 -9.24 12.11 -6.69
C GLN A 93 -9.91 12.11 -8.06
N VAL A 94 -9.11 12.12 -9.10
CA VAL A 94 -9.67 12.05 -10.45
C VAL A 94 -10.37 10.72 -10.66
N ALA A 95 -9.81 9.65 -10.14
CA ALA A 95 -10.43 8.35 -10.25
C ALA A 95 -11.76 8.31 -9.51
N LEU A 96 -11.84 8.98 -8.37
CA LEU A 96 -13.07 9.03 -7.61
C LEU A 96 -14.15 9.80 -8.36
N THR A 97 -13.77 10.84 -9.05
CA THR A 97 -14.70 11.63 -9.83
C THR A 97 -15.10 10.91 -11.10
N THR A 98 -14.18 10.25 -11.69
CA THR A 98 -14.38 9.56 -12.95
C THR A 98 -15.48 8.51 -12.88
N VAL A 99 -15.66 7.94 -11.73
CA VAL A 99 -16.74 6.98 -11.56
C VAL A 99 -18.07 7.56 -11.98
N VAL A 100 -18.22 8.84 -11.80
CA VAL A 100 -19.45 9.51 -12.16
C VAL A 100 -19.49 9.91 -13.62
N GLN A 101 -18.36 10.25 -14.18
CA GLN A 101 -18.32 10.82 -15.51
C GLN A 101 -17.81 9.91 -16.58
N ASP A 102 -17.15 8.89 -16.19
CA ASP A 102 -16.48 8.03 -17.12
C ASP A 102 -17.39 7.42 -18.13
N ILE A 103 -18.59 7.40 -17.83
CA ILE A 103 -19.56 6.87 -18.70
C ILE A 103 -19.73 7.70 -19.94
N LEU A 104 -19.32 8.90 -19.85
CA LEU A 104 -19.58 9.83 -20.91
C LEU A 104 -18.77 9.66 -22.11
N TYR A 105 -17.77 9.10 -22.00
CA TYR A 105 -17.05 8.99 -23.14
C TYR A 105 -16.49 7.75 -23.35
N HIS A 106 -16.68 7.72 -23.14
CA HIS A 106 -16.31 6.95 -23.34
C HIS A 106 -16.38 6.44 -22.85
N GLY A 107 -16.69 6.90 -22.54
CA GLY A 107 -16.89 6.65 -22.20
C GLY A 107 -16.72 6.28 -22.26
#